data_41316b84447062ae5b6064ef84418280
#
_entry.id   41316b84447062ae5b6064ef84418280
#
_cell.length_a   1.000
_cell.length_b   1.000
_cell.length_c   1.000
_cell.angle_alpha   90.00
_cell.angle_beta   90.00
_cell.angle_gamma   90.00
#
_symmetry.space_group_name_H-M   'P 1'
#
loop_
_entity.id
_entity.type
_entity.pdbx_description
1 polymer ?
#
loop_
_entity_poly.entity_id
_entity_poly.type
_entity_poly.pdbx_seq_one_letter_code
_entity_poly.pdbx_strand_id
1 'polypeptide(L)' 'MSDLDHTEPCDFCKKGHVITRNRKIAFRQWTDRGYIHCYAEIPIGVCNFCGWKQWNQEAEAIIDEVVRREYDKLPPSG' A
#
# COMPACT_ATOMS: atom_id res chain seq x y z
N MET A 1 -0.98 -23.93 -1.52
CA MET A 1 0.04 -23.35 -1.05
C MET A 1 0.12 -21.92 -1.30
N SER A 2 0.31 -21.22 -0.37
CA SER A 2 0.25 -19.85 -0.57
C SER A 2 1.60 -19.23 -0.35
N ASP A 3 1.95 -18.31 -1.18
CA ASP A 3 3.18 -17.61 -1.06
C ASP A 3 2.92 -16.19 -0.62
N LEU A 4 1.93 -16.04 0.22
CA LEU A 4 1.59 -14.71 0.70
C LEU A 4 2.71 -14.12 1.52
N ASP A 5 3.45 -14.97 2.25
CA ASP A 5 4.57 -14.48 3.03
C ASP A 5 5.83 -14.60 2.23
N HIS A 6 6.44 -13.48 1.97
CA HIS A 6 7.67 -13.42 1.20
C HIS A 6 8.71 -12.71 2.03
N THR A 7 9.88 -13.32 2.18
CA THR A 7 10.94 -12.77 3.01
C THR A 7 12.19 -12.56 2.17
N GLU A 8 12.79 -11.38 2.31
CA GLU A 8 14.02 -11.08 1.60
C GLU A 8 14.89 -10.17 2.47
N PRO A 9 16.21 -10.16 2.21
CA PRO A 9 17.07 -9.30 3.03
C PRO A 9 16.72 -7.83 2.83
N CYS A 10 16.85 -7.09 3.92
CA CYS A 10 16.57 -5.67 3.87
C CYS A 10 17.76 -4.94 3.27
N ASP A 11 17.50 -4.17 2.23
CA ASP A 11 18.56 -3.40 1.59
C ASP A 11 18.89 -2.13 2.33
N PHE A 12 18.01 -1.71 3.23
CA PHE A 12 18.21 -0.47 3.94
C PHE A 12 19.16 -0.65 5.13
N CYS A 13 18.83 -1.54 6.03
CA CYS A 13 19.68 -1.76 7.20
C CYS A 13 20.66 -2.90 7.01
N LYS A 14 20.37 -3.79 6.08
CA LYS A 14 21.22 -4.94 5.75
C LYS A 14 21.43 -5.90 6.90
N LYS A 15 20.63 -5.78 7.94
CA LYS A 15 20.73 -6.66 9.10
C LYS A 15 19.48 -7.49 9.29
N GLY A 16 18.32 -6.95 8.95
CA GLY A 16 17.09 -7.66 9.11
C GLY A 16 16.57 -8.21 7.80
N HIS A 17 15.33 -8.66 7.84
CA HIS A 17 14.67 -9.20 6.67
C HIS A 17 13.33 -8.52 6.49
N VAL A 18 12.98 -8.25 5.25
CA VAL A 18 11.70 -7.65 4.91
C VAL A 18 10.71 -8.78 4.70
N ILE A 19 9.64 -8.78 5.46
CA ILE A 19 8.60 -9.79 5.38
C ILE A 19 7.38 -9.13 4.74
N THR A 20 6.96 -9.65 3.59
CA THR A 20 5.85 -9.08 2.83
C THR A 20 4.59 -9.86 3.15
N ARG A 21 3.55 -9.14 3.56
CA ARG A 21 2.25 -9.73 3.86
C ARG A 21 1.16 -8.82 3.37
N ASN A 22 0.00 -9.38 3.07
CA ASN A 22 -1.16 -8.59 2.73
C ASN A 22 -1.66 -7.87 3.98
N ARG A 23 -1.80 -6.57 3.88
CA ARG A 23 -2.29 -5.76 5.01
C ARG A 23 -3.39 -4.83 4.53
N LYS A 24 -4.38 -4.66 5.37
CA LYS A 24 -5.45 -3.72 5.09
C LYS A 24 -5.01 -2.36 5.57
N ILE A 25 -5.07 -1.38 4.68
CA ILE A 25 -4.69 -0.02 5.02
C ILE A 25 -5.85 0.91 4.74
N ALA A 26 -5.87 2.00 5.47
CA ALA A 26 -6.83 3.08 5.25
C ALA A 26 -6.04 4.36 5.10
N PHE A 27 -6.38 5.14 4.10
CA PHE A 27 -5.65 6.39 3.88
C PHE A 27 -6.59 7.41 3.24
N ARG A 28 -6.18 8.67 3.31
CA ARG A 28 -6.92 9.74 2.69
C ARG A 28 -6.10 10.30 1.55
N GLN A 29 -6.80 10.70 0.50
CA GLN A 29 -6.17 11.28 -0.67
C GLN A 29 -6.85 12.62 -0.97
N TRP A 30 -6.07 13.67 -1.14
CA TRP A 30 -6.60 14.97 -1.52
C TRP A 30 -6.80 15.01 -3.02
N THR A 31 -7.95 15.46 -3.45
CA THR A 31 -8.25 15.61 -4.88
C THR A 31 -8.87 16.98 -5.10
N ASP A 32 -9.02 17.32 -6.37
CA ASP A 32 -9.68 18.58 -6.72
C ASP A 32 -11.17 18.57 -6.38
N ARG A 33 -11.69 17.40 -6.01
CA ARG A 33 -13.08 17.27 -5.57
C ARG A 33 -13.20 17.06 -4.07
N GLY A 34 -12.08 17.22 -3.35
CA GLY A 34 -12.05 17.05 -1.92
C GLY A 34 -11.29 15.80 -1.51
N TYR A 35 -11.34 15.51 -0.20
CA TYR A 35 -10.67 14.33 0.31
C TYR A 35 -11.50 13.09 0.06
N ILE A 36 -10.83 12.01 -0.28
CA ILE A 36 -11.48 10.71 -0.37
C ILE A 36 -10.83 9.79 0.67
N HIS A 37 -11.63 8.91 1.22
CA HIS A 37 -11.16 7.92 2.17
C HIS A 37 -11.04 6.60 1.42
N CYS A 38 -9.84 6.05 1.42
CA CYS A 38 -9.57 4.84 0.66
C CYS A 38 -9.22 3.69 1.59
N TYR A 39 -9.67 2.51 1.24
CA TYR A 39 -9.35 1.28 1.96
C TYR A 39 -8.84 0.29 0.94
N ALA A 40 -7.73 -0.34 1.25
CA ALA A 40 -7.15 -1.30 0.32
C ALA A 40 -6.40 -2.37 1.09
N GLU A 41 -6.35 -3.56 0.51
CA GLU A 41 -5.54 -4.63 1.03
C GLU A 41 -4.41 -4.84 0.04
N ILE A 42 -3.19 -4.55 0.48
CA ILE A 42 -2.03 -4.60 -0.41
C ILE A 42 -0.90 -5.36 0.27
N PRO A 43 0.00 -5.94 -0.53
CA PRO A 43 1.19 -6.57 0.02
C PRO A 43 2.19 -5.50 0.42
N ILE A 44 2.54 -5.47 1.70
CA ILE A 44 3.51 -4.52 2.22
C ILE A 44 4.61 -5.31 2.90
N GLY A 45 5.86 -4.99 2.55
CA GLY A 45 7.01 -5.57 3.19
C GLY A 45 7.49 -4.69 4.32
N VAL A 46 7.76 -5.28 5.47
CA VAL A 46 8.26 -4.56 6.63
C VAL A 46 9.50 -5.28 7.15
N CYS A 47 10.57 -4.53 7.35
CA CYS A 47 11.79 -5.11 7.90
C CYS A 47 11.59 -5.38 9.38
N ASN A 48 12.04 -6.56 9.82
CA ASN A 48 11.86 -6.94 11.22
C ASN A 48 12.95 -6.37 12.12
N PHE A 49 13.86 -5.59 11.57
CA PHE A 49 14.94 -4.98 12.37
C PHE A 49 14.80 -3.46 12.42
N CYS A 50 14.76 -2.81 11.26
CA CYS A 50 14.70 -1.36 11.20
C CYS A 50 13.31 -0.79 10.99
N GLY A 51 12.34 -1.64 10.67
CA GLY A 51 10.98 -1.16 10.44
C GLY A 51 10.75 -0.56 9.07
N TRP A 52 11.72 -0.70 8.17
CA TRP A 52 11.60 -0.19 6.81
C TRP A 52 10.38 -0.79 6.12
N LYS A 53 9.58 0.03 5.49
CA LYS A 53 8.39 -0.42 4.77
C LYS A 53 8.59 -0.25 3.28
N GLN A 54 8.15 -1.21 2.52
CA GLN A 54 8.24 -1.13 1.07
C GLN A 54 7.07 -1.84 0.42
N TRP A 55 6.73 -1.41 -0.78
CA TRP A 55 5.74 -2.11 -1.59
C TRP A 55 6.18 -2.00 -3.03
N ASN A 56 5.66 -2.92 -3.85
CA ASN A 56 6.06 -3.02 -5.25
C ASN A 56 5.01 -2.37 -6.15
N GLN A 57 5.21 -2.54 -7.46
CA GLN A 57 4.30 -1.95 -8.43
C GLN A 57 2.89 -2.50 -8.32
N GLU A 58 2.77 -3.76 -7.93
CA GLU A 58 1.46 -4.37 -7.78
C GLU A 58 0.66 -3.65 -6.70
N ALA A 59 1.30 -3.35 -5.58
CA ALA A 59 0.64 -2.61 -4.51
C ALA A 59 0.26 -1.22 -4.97
N GLU A 60 1.14 -0.57 -5.71
CA GLU A 60 0.85 0.77 -6.22
C GLU A 60 -0.31 0.76 -7.20
N ALA A 61 -0.40 -0.28 -8.03
CA ALA A 61 -1.50 -0.39 -8.97
C ALA A 61 -2.83 -0.54 -8.23
N ILE A 62 -2.83 -1.31 -7.15
CA ILE A 62 -4.03 -1.48 -6.35
C ILE A 62 -4.44 -0.15 -5.72
N ILE A 63 -3.49 0.57 -5.16
CA ILE A 63 -3.76 1.87 -4.55
C ILE A 63 -4.32 2.83 -5.59
N ASP A 64 -3.71 2.86 -6.76
CA ASP A 64 -4.15 3.76 -7.82
C ASP A 64 -5.57 3.45 -8.26
N GLU A 65 -5.89 2.17 -8.37
CA GLU A 65 -7.24 1.77 -8.75
C GLU A 65 -8.25 2.15 -7.69
N VAL A 66 -7.92 1.97 -6.43
CA VAL A 66 -8.81 2.32 -5.33
C VAL A 66 -9.06 3.83 -5.31
N VAL A 67 -8.00 4.62 -5.48
CA VAL A 67 -8.12 6.07 -5.51
C VAL A 67 -9.03 6.50 -6.66
N ARG A 68 -8.81 5.92 -7.83
CA ARG A 68 -9.60 6.28 -9.01
C ARG A 68 -11.07 5.92 -8.81
N ARG A 69 -11.34 4.76 -8.23
CA ARG A 69 -12.70 4.31 -7.98
C ARG A 69 -13.42 5.22 -7.00
N GLU A 70 -12.74 5.60 -5.91
CA GLU A 70 -13.34 6.48 -4.93
C GLU A 70 -13.51 7.89 -5.48
N TYR A 71 -12.57 8.31 -6.32
CA TYR A 71 -12.68 9.62 -6.95
C TYR A 71 -13.94 9.71 -7.82
N ASP A 72 -14.24 8.65 -8.54
CA ASP A 72 -15.40 8.63 -9.42
C ASP A 72 -16.71 8.70 -8.65
N LYS A 73 -16.71 8.36 -7.38
CA LYS A 73 -17.90 8.44 -6.55
C LYS A 73 -18.17 9.85 -6.06
N LEU A 74 -17.20 10.72 -6.15
CA LEU A 74 -17.39 12.10 -5.70
C LEU A 74 -18.20 12.88 -6.70
N PRO A 75 -19.04 13.82 -6.22
CA PRO A 75 -19.75 14.68 -7.15
C PRO A 75 -18.77 15.59 -7.86
N PRO A 76 -19.08 15.99 -9.10
CA PRO A 76 -18.18 16.90 -9.79
C PRO A 76 -18.09 18.21 -9.03
N SER A 77 -16.88 18.75 -9.03
CA SER A 77 -16.62 20.00 -8.40
C SER A 77 -17.40 21.07 -9.14
N GLY A 78 -18.19 21.76 -8.45
CA GLY A 78 -19.04 22.63 -9.06
C GLY A 78 -18.96 23.99 -9.13
#